data_ed13e5e0d0369170cf9fdad4ec6cfe19
#
_entry.id   ed13e5e0d0369170cf9fdad4ec6cfe19
#
_cell.length_a   1.000
_cell.length_b   1.000
_cell.length_c   1.000
_cell.angle_alpha   90.00
_cell.angle_beta   90.00
_cell.angle_gamma   90.00
#
_symmetry.space_group_name_H-M   'P 1'
#
loop_
_entity.id
_entity.type
_entity.pdbx_description
1 polymer ?
#
loop_
_entity_poly.entity_id
_entity_poly.type
_entity_poly.pdbx_seq_one_letter_code
_entity_poly.pdbx_strand_id
1 'polypeptide(L)'
;MAREVVDAMTMRRALTRITYEIIEQNKGVGNLVFIGIKTRGIFLAQRLAQRLKQLEGVEVPVGSLDITLYRDDHHAVDVAGQAKLNGADIPVDINGKHVILVDDVLFTGRTVRAALDALMDHGRPAKISLAVLVDRGHRELPIRPDFIGKNIPTALDEQVSVALEEHDGHDGISIEKLEE
;
A
#
# COMPACT_ATOMS: atom_id res chain seq x y z
N MET A 1 -14.33 13.46 -17.46
CA MET A 1 -15.29 12.38 -17.15
C MET A 1 -14.51 11.11 -16.80
N ALA A 2 -14.79 10.52 -15.65
CA ALA A 2 -14.09 9.31 -15.19
C ALA A 2 -14.48 8.08 -16.04
N ARG A 3 -13.48 7.27 -16.40
CA ARG A 3 -13.66 6.04 -17.15
C ARG A 3 -13.15 4.87 -16.32
N GLU A 4 -14.00 3.89 -16.05
CA GLU A 4 -13.58 2.65 -15.41
C GLU A 4 -12.66 1.86 -16.34
N VAL A 5 -11.51 1.42 -15.81
CA VAL A 5 -10.50 0.64 -16.53
C VAL A 5 -10.27 -0.74 -15.92
N VAL A 6 -10.66 -0.93 -14.67
CA VAL A 6 -10.63 -2.21 -13.97
C VAL A 6 -11.91 -2.38 -13.18
N ASP A 7 -12.63 -3.46 -13.44
CA ASP A 7 -13.84 -3.83 -12.69
C ASP A 7 -13.53 -4.59 -11.39
N ALA A 8 -14.57 -4.82 -10.59
CA ALA A 8 -14.44 -5.49 -9.30
C ALA A 8 -13.85 -6.91 -9.43
N MET A 9 -14.25 -7.66 -10.44
CA MET A 9 -13.78 -9.03 -10.64
C MET A 9 -12.30 -9.06 -11.03
N THR A 10 -11.87 -8.18 -11.92
CA THR A 10 -10.47 -8.03 -12.32
C THR A 10 -9.59 -7.60 -11.15
N MET A 11 -10.09 -6.70 -10.31
CA MET A 11 -9.40 -6.29 -9.08
C MET A 11 -9.20 -7.47 -8.12
N ARG A 12 -10.24 -8.27 -7.87
CA ARG A 12 -10.16 -9.45 -7.01
C ARG A 12 -9.15 -10.47 -7.52
N ARG A 13 -9.13 -10.71 -8.82
CA ARG A 13 -8.15 -11.61 -9.46
C ARG A 13 -6.72 -11.11 -9.29
N ALA A 14 -6.50 -9.80 -9.43
CA ALA A 14 -5.19 -9.19 -9.23
C ALA A 14 -4.72 -9.37 -7.78
N LEU A 15 -5.57 -9.13 -6.78
CA LEU A 15 -5.24 -9.33 -5.37
C LEU A 15 -4.97 -10.81 -5.03
N THR A 16 -5.72 -11.73 -5.61
CA THR A 16 -5.48 -13.17 -5.45
C THR A 16 -4.12 -13.56 -6.03
N ARG A 17 -3.76 -13.07 -7.21
CA ARG A 17 -2.45 -13.30 -7.82
C ARG A 17 -1.31 -12.74 -6.96
N ILE A 18 -1.45 -11.52 -6.46
CA ILE A 18 -0.47 -10.91 -5.55
C ILE A 18 -0.28 -11.79 -4.31
N THR A 19 -1.35 -12.32 -3.75
CA THR A 19 -1.27 -13.22 -2.57
C THR A 19 -0.44 -14.46 -2.89
N TYR A 20 -0.66 -15.12 -4.02
CA TYR A 20 0.15 -16.26 -4.45
C TYR A 20 1.61 -15.90 -4.68
N GLU A 21 1.89 -14.76 -5.29
CA GLU A 21 3.26 -14.26 -5.49
C GLU A 21 3.98 -14.03 -4.15
N ILE A 22 3.29 -13.47 -3.17
CA ILE A 22 3.83 -13.27 -1.82
C ILE A 22 4.18 -14.62 -1.17
N ILE A 23 3.28 -15.59 -1.22
CA ILE A 23 3.51 -16.92 -0.67
C ILE A 23 4.72 -17.59 -1.33
N GLU A 24 4.80 -17.54 -2.65
CA GLU A 24 5.87 -18.16 -3.42
C GLU A 24 7.24 -17.56 -3.10
N GLN A 25 7.34 -16.23 -3.06
CA GLN A 25 8.61 -15.55 -2.81
C GLN A 25 9.13 -15.72 -1.38
N ASN A 26 8.25 -15.87 -0.41
CA ASN A 26 8.64 -15.88 1.00
C ASN A 26 8.94 -17.27 1.56
N LYS A 27 8.69 -18.33 0.83
CA LYS A 27 8.92 -19.72 1.29
C LYS A 27 8.34 -19.99 2.68
N GLY A 28 7.19 -19.42 2.97
CA GLY A 28 6.51 -19.44 4.24
C GLY A 28 6.08 -18.05 4.68
N VAL A 29 5.10 -17.98 5.56
CA VAL A 29 4.40 -16.73 5.90
C VAL A 29 4.51 -16.34 7.37
N GLY A 30 5.23 -17.13 8.18
CA GLY A 30 5.29 -16.94 9.64
C GLY A 30 5.99 -15.68 10.11
N ASN A 31 6.73 -14.99 9.25
CA ASN A 31 7.49 -13.78 9.58
C ASN A 31 6.96 -12.50 8.89
N LEU A 32 5.80 -12.61 8.26
CA LEU A 32 5.19 -11.49 7.53
C LEU A 32 4.37 -10.58 8.44
N VAL A 33 4.39 -9.29 8.12
CA VAL A 33 3.47 -8.28 8.64
C VAL A 33 3.02 -7.41 7.47
N PHE A 34 1.72 -7.28 7.27
CA PHE A 34 1.18 -6.32 6.31
C PHE A 34 0.96 -4.97 6.98
N ILE A 35 1.42 -3.91 6.35
CA ILE A 35 1.19 -2.54 6.82
C ILE A 35 0.61 -1.72 5.68
N GLY A 36 -0.65 -1.33 5.83
CA GLY A 36 -1.38 -0.52 4.87
C GLY A 36 -1.15 0.97 5.08
N ILE A 37 -0.92 1.70 4.00
CA ILE A 37 -0.85 3.15 4.02
C ILE A 37 -2.28 3.70 3.97
N LYS A 38 -2.64 4.56 4.94
CA LYS A 38 -3.96 5.20 4.96
C LYS A 38 -4.25 5.96 3.68
N THR A 39 -5.43 5.88 3.13
CA THR A 39 -6.66 5.25 3.67
C THR A 39 -6.88 3.86 3.06
N ARG A 40 -6.80 3.72 1.77
CA ARG A 40 -7.18 2.52 1.01
C ARG A 40 -6.19 1.38 1.17
N GLY A 41 -4.92 1.68 1.39
CA GLY A 41 -3.90 0.66 1.64
C GLY A 41 -4.21 -0.25 2.81
N ILE A 42 -4.91 0.24 3.83
CA ILE A 42 -5.32 -0.55 4.99
C ILE A 42 -6.29 -1.67 4.57
N PHE A 43 -7.30 -1.33 3.79
CA PHE A 43 -8.31 -2.30 3.33
C PHE A 43 -7.69 -3.33 2.39
N LEU A 44 -6.77 -2.91 1.54
CA LEU A 44 -6.02 -3.82 0.66
C LEU A 44 -5.13 -4.77 1.47
N ALA A 45 -4.43 -4.26 2.50
CA ALA A 45 -3.63 -5.10 3.40
C ALA A 45 -4.49 -6.15 4.13
N GLN A 46 -5.67 -5.76 4.61
CA GLN A 46 -6.62 -6.67 5.23
C GLN A 46 -7.12 -7.74 4.25
N ARG A 47 -7.41 -7.36 3.02
CA ARG A 47 -7.82 -8.32 1.97
C ARG A 47 -6.72 -9.33 1.64
N LEU A 48 -5.47 -8.89 1.54
CA LEU A 48 -4.33 -9.78 1.32
C LEU A 48 -4.12 -10.74 2.49
N ALA A 49 -4.19 -10.25 3.71
CA ALA A 49 -4.08 -11.08 4.91
C ALA A 49 -5.20 -12.12 5.01
N GLN A 50 -6.43 -11.76 4.66
CA GLN A 50 -7.56 -12.67 4.64
C GLN A 50 -7.40 -13.77 3.59
N ARG A 51 -6.95 -13.42 2.40
CA ARG A 51 -6.66 -14.41 1.33
C ARG A 51 -5.55 -15.36 1.73
N LEU A 52 -4.51 -14.83 2.34
CA LEU A 52 -3.38 -15.61 2.80
C LEU A 52 -3.81 -16.62 3.90
N LYS A 53 -4.66 -16.19 4.83
CA LYS A 53 -5.27 -17.06 5.83
C LYS A 53 -6.10 -18.20 5.19
N GLN A 54 -6.87 -17.88 4.15
CA GLN A 54 -7.65 -18.89 3.43
C GLN A 54 -6.78 -19.91 2.71
N LEU A 55 -5.64 -19.47 2.16
CA LEU A 55 -4.75 -20.32 1.37
C LEU A 55 -3.75 -21.12 2.23
N GLU A 56 -3.20 -20.53 3.27
CA GLU A 56 -2.13 -21.09 4.09
C GLU A 56 -2.56 -21.45 5.53
N GLY A 57 -3.74 -21.01 5.94
CA GLY A 57 -4.24 -21.24 7.31
C GLY A 57 -3.49 -20.44 8.39
N VAL A 58 -2.72 -19.42 8.02
CA VAL A 58 -1.91 -18.60 8.93
C VAL A 58 -2.47 -17.18 9.01
N GLU A 59 -2.65 -16.68 10.21
CA GLU A 59 -2.99 -15.27 10.44
C GLU A 59 -1.72 -14.42 10.37
N VAL A 60 -1.69 -13.48 9.43
CA VAL A 60 -0.63 -12.47 9.30
C VAL A 60 -1.12 -11.17 9.93
N PRO A 61 -0.35 -10.57 10.86
CA PRO A 61 -0.71 -9.29 11.45
C PRO A 61 -0.84 -8.20 10.41
N VAL A 62 -1.80 -7.31 10.61
CA VAL A 62 -2.03 -6.13 9.76
C VAL A 62 -1.94 -4.87 10.61
N GLY A 63 -1.12 -3.95 10.19
CA GLY A 63 -1.01 -2.62 10.77
C GLY A 63 -1.33 -1.54 9.75
N SER A 64 -1.33 -0.30 10.20
CA SER A 64 -1.56 0.87 9.36
C SER A 64 -0.59 2.00 9.65
N LEU A 65 -0.32 2.81 8.63
CA LEU A 65 0.47 4.03 8.70
C LEU A 65 -0.33 5.22 8.19
N ASP A 66 -0.29 6.30 8.94
CA ASP A 66 -0.67 7.62 8.45
C ASP A 66 0.61 8.41 8.15
N ILE A 67 0.85 8.70 6.90
CA ILE A 67 2.08 9.34 6.43
C ILE A 67 1.99 10.86 6.36
N THR A 68 0.88 11.46 6.77
CA THR A 68 0.64 12.91 6.63
C THR A 68 1.77 13.76 7.23
N LEU A 69 2.34 13.31 8.35
CA LEU A 69 3.45 13.99 9.04
C LEU A 69 4.83 13.78 8.40
N TYR A 70 4.95 12.83 7.47
CA TYR A 70 6.21 12.44 6.83
C TYR A 70 6.31 12.91 5.38
N ARG A 71 5.25 13.54 4.85
CA ARG A 71 5.22 14.02 3.46
C ARG A 71 6.08 15.26 3.33
N ASP A 72 6.91 15.30 2.29
CA ASP A 72 7.80 16.41 1.97
C ASP A 72 7.07 17.60 1.29
N ASP A 73 5.85 17.41 0.84
CA ASP A 73 4.96 18.47 0.32
C ASP A 73 4.22 19.24 1.43
N HIS A 74 4.27 18.77 2.66
CA HIS A 74 3.84 19.49 3.84
C HIS A 74 5.04 20.07 4.57
N HIS A 75 5.16 21.39 4.59
CA HIS A 75 6.05 22.07 5.54
C HIS A 75 5.52 21.81 6.96
N ALA A 76 5.86 20.65 7.49
CA ALA A 76 5.60 20.37 8.89
C ALA A 76 6.46 21.34 9.71
N VAL A 77 5.83 22.34 10.26
CA VAL A 77 6.39 23.07 11.40
C VAL A 77 6.72 22.00 12.43
N ASP A 78 7.99 21.92 12.83
CA ASP A 78 8.46 21.05 13.90
C ASP A 78 7.65 21.27 15.17
N VAL A 79 6.51 20.63 15.25
CA VAL A 79 5.82 20.43 16.51
C VAL A 79 6.39 19.16 17.11
N ALA A 80 7.41 19.39 17.89
CA ALA A 80 8.13 18.46 18.74
C ALA A 80 7.56 17.03 18.88
N GLY A 81 8.34 16.05 18.47
CA GLY A 81 8.46 14.69 19.06
C GLY A 81 7.22 13.83 19.27
N GLN A 82 6.11 14.41 19.68
CA GLN A 82 4.89 13.68 20.06
C GLN A 82 3.96 13.39 18.85
N ALA A 83 3.99 14.19 17.81
CA ALA A 83 3.10 14.01 16.65
C ALA A 83 3.52 12.81 15.77
N LYS A 84 4.79 12.46 15.75
CA LYS A 84 5.29 11.29 14.99
C LYS A 84 4.82 9.95 15.53
N LEU A 85 4.50 9.86 16.81
CA LEU A 85 4.05 8.62 17.45
C LEU A 85 2.58 8.28 17.15
N ASN A 86 1.79 9.24 16.73
CA ASN A 86 0.35 9.07 16.50
C ASN A 86 -0.03 8.64 15.06
N GLY A 87 0.95 8.49 14.17
CA GLY A 87 0.72 8.17 12.76
C GLY A 87 0.70 6.67 12.43
N ALA A 88 0.88 5.78 13.40
CA ALA A 88 0.94 4.35 13.15
C ALA A 88 0.14 3.55 14.17
N ASP A 89 -0.56 2.55 13.64
CA ASP A 89 -1.22 1.50 14.43
C ASP A 89 -0.64 0.15 14.00
N ILE A 90 0.41 -0.27 14.68
CA ILE A 90 1.14 -1.52 14.40
C ILE A 90 1.05 -2.41 15.64
N PRO A 91 0.23 -3.49 15.58
CA PRO A 91 -0.09 -4.29 16.77
C PRO A 91 1.01 -5.25 17.20
N VAL A 92 2.11 -5.33 16.46
CA VAL A 92 3.22 -6.25 16.71
C VAL A 92 4.56 -5.55 16.66
N ASP A 93 5.59 -6.16 17.26
CA ASP A 93 6.98 -5.75 17.10
C ASP A 93 7.45 -6.12 15.68
N ILE A 94 7.87 -5.12 14.91
CA ILE A 94 8.34 -5.31 13.53
C ILE A 94 9.83 -5.61 13.43
N ASN A 95 10.59 -5.57 14.53
CA ASN A 95 12.02 -5.88 14.52
C ASN A 95 12.26 -7.31 14.00
N GLY A 96 13.13 -7.42 13.01
CA GLY A 96 13.44 -8.71 12.38
C GLY A 96 12.34 -9.31 11.50
N LYS A 97 11.20 -8.64 11.37
CA LYS A 97 10.09 -9.09 10.53
C LYS A 97 10.28 -8.70 9.06
N HIS A 98 9.58 -9.42 8.19
CA HIS A 98 9.40 -9.01 6.80
C HIS A 98 8.10 -8.20 6.70
N VAL A 99 8.23 -6.90 6.56
CA VAL A 99 7.10 -6.00 6.38
C VAL A 99 6.76 -5.87 4.90
N ILE A 100 5.50 -6.04 4.57
CA ILE A 100 4.98 -5.70 3.25
C ILE A 100 4.12 -4.44 3.39
N LEU A 101 4.63 -3.33 2.85
CA LEU A 101 3.88 -2.10 2.70
C LEU A 101 2.85 -2.26 1.60
N VAL A 102 1.63 -1.83 1.85
CA VAL A 102 0.52 -1.94 0.91
C VAL A 102 -0.08 -0.57 0.64
N ASP A 103 -0.20 -0.22 -0.63
CA ASP A 103 -0.86 1.01 -1.08
C ASP A 103 -1.74 0.75 -2.31
N ASP A 104 -2.62 1.68 -2.61
CA ASP A 104 -3.51 1.59 -3.76
C ASP A 104 -2.81 1.99 -5.06
N VAL A 105 -2.23 3.18 -5.13
CA VAL A 105 -1.62 3.74 -6.34
C VAL A 105 -0.18 4.18 -6.08
N LEU A 106 0.74 3.67 -6.89
CA LEU A 106 2.12 4.14 -6.92
C LEU A 106 2.30 5.12 -8.08
N PHE A 107 2.77 6.30 -7.74
CA PHE A 107 3.02 7.41 -8.67
C PHE A 107 4.48 7.84 -8.62
N THR A 108 4.79 8.93 -7.94
CA THR A 108 6.16 9.49 -7.87
C THR A 108 7.09 8.68 -6.96
N GLY A 109 6.56 7.95 -6.02
CA GLY A 109 7.29 7.25 -4.96
C GLY A 109 7.40 8.03 -3.64
N ARG A 110 6.92 9.28 -3.59
CA ARG A 110 7.06 10.14 -2.40
C ARG A 110 6.22 9.65 -1.22
N THR A 111 5.04 9.09 -1.48
CA THR A 111 4.21 8.45 -0.45
C THR A 111 4.93 7.25 0.18
N VAL A 112 5.55 6.41 -0.64
CA VAL A 112 6.30 5.24 -0.17
C VAL A 112 7.53 5.66 0.61
N ARG A 113 8.26 6.68 0.17
CA ARG A 113 9.38 7.23 0.93
C ARG A 113 8.96 7.67 2.33
N ALA A 114 7.86 8.41 2.43
CA ALA A 114 7.29 8.83 3.71
C ALA A 114 6.92 7.63 4.60
N ALA A 115 6.35 6.59 4.01
CA ALA A 115 6.02 5.35 4.73
C ALA A 115 7.26 4.62 5.24
N LEU A 116 8.34 4.57 4.46
CA LEU A 116 9.61 3.99 4.89
C LEU A 116 10.19 4.74 6.09
N ASP A 117 10.18 6.07 6.06
CA ASP A 117 10.63 6.89 7.20
C ASP A 117 9.79 6.61 8.45
N ALA A 118 8.48 6.54 8.32
CA ALA A 118 7.57 6.23 9.42
C ALA A 118 7.83 4.84 10.02
N LEU A 119 8.05 3.83 9.18
CA LEU A 119 8.36 2.48 9.63
C LEU A 119 9.67 2.42 10.40
N MET A 120 10.69 3.10 9.93
CA MET A 120 12.01 3.10 10.57
C MET A 120 12.02 3.81 11.92
N ASP A 121 11.05 4.70 12.16
CA ASP A 121 10.82 5.28 13.49
C ASP A 121 10.19 4.28 14.47
N HIS A 122 9.56 3.21 13.97
CA HIS A 122 8.91 2.17 14.78
C HIS A 122 9.79 0.97 15.10
N GLY A 123 10.82 0.73 14.33
CA GLY A 123 11.69 -0.43 14.52
C GLY A 123 12.57 -0.71 13.32
N ARG A 124 13.23 -1.87 13.35
CA ARG A 124 14.12 -2.31 12.29
C ARG A 124 13.64 -3.64 11.69
N PRO A 125 12.77 -3.62 10.70
CA PRO A 125 12.43 -4.81 9.93
C PRO A 125 13.67 -5.44 9.29
N ALA A 126 13.66 -6.77 9.15
CA ALA A 126 14.72 -7.45 8.39
C ALA A 126 14.63 -7.14 6.90
N LYS A 127 13.41 -6.93 6.40
CA LYS A 127 13.13 -6.60 5.00
C LYS A 127 11.82 -5.81 4.91
N ILE A 128 11.76 -4.89 3.97
CA ILE A 128 10.53 -4.19 3.58
C ILE A 128 10.31 -4.43 2.09
N SER A 129 9.15 -4.96 1.74
CA SER A 129 8.67 -5.09 0.36
C SER A 129 7.47 -4.18 0.13
N LEU A 130 7.20 -3.86 -1.12
CA LEU A 130 6.11 -2.97 -1.52
C LEU A 130 5.11 -3.72 -2.40
N ALA A 131 3.85 -3.72 -2.02
CA ALA A 131 2.73 -4.19 -2.81
C ALA A 131 1.80 -3.03 -3.13
N VAL A 132 1.50 -2.83 -4.41
CA VAL A 132 0.58 -1.79 -4.87
C VAL A 132 -0.48 -2.39 -5.79
N LEU A 133 -1.69 -1.87 -5.72
CA LEU A 133 -2.76 -2.29 -6.61
C LEU A 133 -2.51 -1.79 -8.04
N VAL A 134 -2.10 -0.53 -8.16
CA VAL A 134 -1.83 0.13 -9.45
C VAL A 134 -0.47 0.80 -9.42
N ASP A 135 0.34 0.53 -10.43
CA ASP A 135 1.50 1.34 -10.79
C ASP A 135 1.15 2.17 -12.03
N ARG A 136 1.11 3.49 -11.88
CA ARG A 136 0.76 4.40 -12.97
C ARG A 136 1.95 5.03 -13.67
N GLY A 137 3.17 4.73 -13.24
CA GLY A 137 4.39 5.34 -13.75
C GLY A 137 4.69 6.73 -13.15
N HIS A 138 5.50 7.51 -13.84
CA HIS A 138 5.93 8.87 -13.46
C HIS A 138 6.75 8.96 -12.16
N ARG A 139 7.61 7.98 -11.94
CA ARG A 139 8.48 7.97 -10.77
C ARG A 139 9.39 9.19 -10.73
N GLU A 140 9.54 9.79 -9.55
CA GLU A 140 10.51 10.83 -9.25
C GLU A 140 11.63 10.32 -8.32
N LEU A 141 11.38 9.23 -7.61
CA LEU A 141 12.32 8.57 -6.72
C LEU A 141 12.61 7.14 -7.20
N PRO A 142 13.80 6.56 -6.88
CA PRO A 142 14.16 5.21 -7.30
C PRO A 142 13.46 4.15 -6.45
N ILE A 143 12.13 4.15 -6.49
CA ILE A 143 11.27 3.23 -5.77
C ILE A 143 10.55 2.32 -6.75
N ARG A 144 10.60 1.03 -6.49
CA ARG A 144 10.01 -0.01 -7.33
C ARG A 144 9.14 -0.94 -6.48
N PRO A 145 7.93 -1.28 -6.94
CA PRO A 145 7.10 -2.25 -6.25
C PRO A 145 7.60 -3.68 -6.50
N ASP A 146 7.50 -4.52 -5.46
CA ASP A 146 7.78 -5.96 -5.56
C ASP A 146 6.58 -6.73 -6.09
N PHE A 147 5.37 -6.26 -5.76
CA PHE A 147 4.11 -6.85 -6.17
C PHE A 147 3.20 -5.78 -6.76
N ILE A 148 2.68 -6.02 -7.94
CA ILE A 148 1.85 -5.07 -8.69
C ILE A 148 0.55 -5.74 -9.12
N GLY A 149 -0.59 -5.13 -8.82
CA GLY A 149 -1.87 -5.60 -9.32
C GLY A 149 -2.03 -5.33 -10.80
N LYS A 150 -1.90 -4.07 -11.19
CA LYS A 150 -2.01 -3.61 -12.59
C LYS A 150 -0.99 -2.53 -12.89
N ASN A 151 -0.32 -2.65 -14.03
CA ASN A 151 0.41 -1.54 -14.63
C ASN A 151 -0.56 -0.76 -15.52
N ILE A 152 -0.82 0.49 -15.17
CA ILE A 152 -1.73 1.36 -15.91
C ILE A 152 -0.98 2.65 -16.25
N PRO A 153 -0.24 2.67 -17.36
CA PRO A 153 0.43 3.90 -17.80
C PRO A 153 -0.57 5.02 -18.03
N THR A 154 -0.26 6.19 -17.50
CA THR A 154 -1.12 7.37 -17.58
C THR A 154 -0.36 8.59 -18.07
N ALA A 155 -1.08 9.61 -18.51
CA ALA A 155 -0.52 10.94 -18.72
C ALA A 155 -0.40 11.67 -17.38
N LEU A 156 0.40 12.74 -17.33
CA LEU A 156 0.56 13.54 -16.10
C LEU A 156 -0.72 14.30 -15.73
N ASP A 157 -1.53 14.64 -16.72
CA ASP A 157 -2.83 15.29 -16.55
C ASP A 157 -3.99 14.30 -16.29
N GLU A 158 -3.68 13.04 -16.10
CA GLU A 158 -4.65 12.01 -15.72
C GLU A 158 -4.51 11.67 -14.23
N GLN A 159 -5.63 11.37 -13.60
CA GLN A 159 -5.70 10.88 -12.23
C GLN A 159 -6.25 9.45 -12.22
N VAL A 160 -5.61 8.57 -11.45
CA VAL A 160 -6.11 7.23 -11.17
C VAL A 160 -6.84 7.25 -9.83
N SER A 161 -8.06 6.76 -9.83
CA SER A 161 -8.87 6.63 -8.62
C SER A 161 -9.21 5.16 -8.37
N VAL A 162 -8.87 4.68 -7.19
CA VAL A 162 -9.24 3.34 -6.72
C VAL A 162 -10.44 3.49 -5.80
N ALA A 163 -11.50 2.74 -6.07
CA ALA A 163 -12.65 2.59 -5.19
C ALA A 163 -12.62 1.21 -4.54
N LEU A 164 -12.88 1.16 -3.26
CA LEU A 164 -12.97 -0.07 -2.47
C LEU A 164 -14.31 -0.15 -1.74
N GLU A 165 -14.93 -1.32 -1.74
CA GLU A 165 -16.24 -1.57 -1.13
C GLU A 165 -16.30 -1.03 0.31
N GLU A 166 -15.25 -1.23 1.10
CA GLU A 166 -15.19 -0.86 2.51
C GLU A 166 -15.22 0.66 2.75
N HIS A 167 -14.82 1.45 1.77
CA HIS A 167 -14.70 2.90 1.89
C HIS A 167 -15.61 3.65 0.91
N ASP A 168 -15.74 3.13 -0.30
CA ASP A 168 -16.39 3.81 -1.42
C ASP A 168 -17.73 3.15 -1.81
N GLY A 169 -18.07 2.00 -1.22
CA GLY A 169 -19.31 1.26 -1.48
C GLY A 169 -19.28 0.41 -2.76
N HIS A 170 -18.15 0.34 -3.46
CA HIS A 170 -17.96 -0.51 -4.64
C HIS A 170 -16.46 -0.69 -4.89
N ASP A 171 -16.12 -1.72 -5.66
CA ASP A 171 -14.76 -1.95 -6.13
C ASP A 171 -14.60 -1.52 -7.58
N GLY A 172 -13.51 -0.82 -7.89
CA GLY A 172 -13.17 -0.45 -9.26
C GLY A 172 -11.96 0.46 -9.34
N ILE A 173 -11.40 0.58 -10.52
CA ILE A 173 -10.33 1.54 -10.82
C ILE A 173 -10.77 2.36 -12.03
N SER A 174 -10.70 3.67 -11.91
CA SER A 174 -11.03 4.62 -12.97
C SER A 174 -9.90 5.60 -13.24
N ILE A 175 -9.88 6.12 -14.44
CA ILE A 175 -8.99 7.21 -14.86
C ILE A 175 -9.86 8.40 -15.26
N GLU A 176 -9.46 9.56 -14.80
CA GLU A 176 -10.07 10.83 -15.15
C GLU A 176 -9.02 11.82 -15.59
N LYS A 177 -9.32 12.58 -16.65
CA LYS A 177 -8.47 13.68 -17.08
C LYS A 177 -8.76 14.89 -16.19
N LEU A 178 -7.70 15.47 -15.65
CA LEU A 178 -7.81 16.71 -14.90
C LEU A 178 -8.09 17.83 -15.89
N GLU A 179 -9.19 18.55 -15.70
CA GLU A 179 -9.47 19.77 -16.46
C GLU A 179 -8.58 20.90 -15.91
N GLU A 180 -8.03 21.73 -16.82
CA GLU A 180 -7.23 22.89 -16.47
C GLU A 180 -8.07 23.96 -15.75
#